data_c80e22bf6cafd18b437b9b85c7415c42
#
_entry.id   c80e22bf6cafd18b437b9b85c7415c42
#
_cell.length_a   1.000
_cell.length_b   1.000
_cell.length_c   1.000
_cell.angle_alpha   90.00
_cell.angle_beta   90.00
_cell.angle_gamma   90.00
#
_symmetry.space_group_name_H-M   'P 1'
#
loop_
_entity.id
_entity.type
_entity.pdbx_description
1 polymer ?
#
loop_
_entity_poly.entity_id
_entity_poly.type
_entity_poly.pdbx_seq_one_letter_code
_entity_poly.pdbx_strand_id
1 'polypeptide(L)'
;MCIRDSITDDIDRGYGHVLCTHTGLVVAYGAVVFDGEPAYAEIDGTWLDQAPYVVLHRLAVAQEVKGQGIATEFMRRTMTLARERGTGSFRIDTNFDNRCMLRLLAKFGFVRCGEIHYAGDPRIAFQKIL
;
A
#
# COMPACT_ATOMS: atom_id res chain seq x y z
N MET A 1 6.57 -15.73 6.61
CA MET A 1 7.42 -14.61 7.11
C MET A 1 6.64 -13.80 8.13
N CYS A 2 7.22 -13.54 9.29
CA CYS A 2 6.54 -12.71 10.27
C CYS A 2 6.70 -11.22 9.92
N ILE A 3 5.82 -10.39 10.50
CA ILE A 3 5.79 -8.94 10.21
C ILE A 3 7.13 -8.25 10.53
N ARG A 4 7.80 -8.69 11.58
CA ARG A 4 9.09 -8.15 12.02
C ARG A 4 10.17 -8.37 10.96
N ASP A 5 10.22 -9.57 10.38
CA ASP A 5 11.19 -9.90 9.35
C ASP A 5 10.91 -9.11 8.07
N SER A 6 9.64 -8.93 7.73
CA SER A 6 9.23 -8.12 6.57
C SER A 6 9.63 -6.67 6.73
N ILE A 7 9.50 -6.08 7.91
CA ILE A 7 9.91 -4.70 8.19
C ILE A 7 11.43 -4.55 8.07
N THR A 8 12.20 -5.51 8.59
CA THR A 8 13.66 -5.50 8.46
C THR A 8 14.08 -5.54 6.99
N ASP A 9 13.47 -6.42 6.21
CA ASP A 9 13.74 -6.51 4.77
C ASP A 9 13.38 -5.20 4.04
N ASP A 10 12.27 -4.57 4.38
CA ASP A 10 11.85 -3.29 3.80
C ASP A 10 12.90 -2.19 4.07
N ILE A 11 13.43 -2.12 5.29
CA ILE A 11 14.47 -1.15 5.66
C ILE A 11 15.73 -1.39 4.85
N ASP A 12 16.18 -2.63 4.77
CA ASP A 12 17.39 -3.02 4.02
C ASP A 12 17.28 -2.69 2.52
N ARG A 13 16.08 -2.76 1.96
CA ARG A 13 15.81 -2.45 0.55
C ARG A 13 15.48 -0.97 0.30
N GLY A 14 15.37 -0.17 1.36
CA GLY A 14 14.99 1.24 1.25
C GLY A 14 13.50 1.47 0.97
N TYR A 15 12.63 0.51 1.24
CA TYR A 15 11.19 0.62 1.01
C TYR A 15 10.44 1.26 2.18
N GLY A 16 11.00 1.18 3.39
CA GLY A 16 10.33 1.67 4.59
C GLY A 16 10.18 3.19 4.60
N HIS A 17 8.96 3.65 4.83
CA HIS A 17 8.64 5.07 4.98
C HIS A 17 7.85 5.26 6.26
N VAL A 18 8.08 6.36 6.94
CA VAL A 18 7.36 6.72 8.17
C VAL A 18 6.70 8.07 8.04
N LEU A 19 5.57 8.24 8.72
CA LEU A 19 4.92 9.53 8.88
C LEU A 19 5.15 9.98 10.32
N CYS A 20 5.65 11.20 10.48
CA CYS A 20 6.00 11.76 11.80
C CYS A 20 5.22 13.04 12.09
N THR A 21 4.98 13.30 13.38
CA THR A 21 4.48 14.60 13.84
C THR A 21 5.58 15.65 13.76
N HIS A 22 5.23 16.94 13.98
CA HIS A 22 6.19 18.04 14.03
C HIS A 22 7.25 17.85 15.13
N THR A 23 6.93 17.10 16.18
CA THR A 23 7.87 16.80 17.27
C THR A 23 8.74 15.59 17.00
N GLY A 24 8.60 14.95 15.81
CA GLY A 24 9.38 13.80 15.42
C GLY A 24 8.82 12.45 15.90
N LEU A 25 7.62 12.42 16.46
CA LEU A 25 6.97 11.17 16.86
C LEU A 25 6.48 10.41 15.64
N VAL A 26 6.92 9.16 15.47
CA VAL A 26 6.46 8.29 14.37
C VAL A 26 5.03 7.84 14.65
N VAL A 27 4.13 8.14 13.73
CA VAL A 27 2.70 7.79 13.86
C VAL A 27 2.23 6.76 12.83
N ALA A 28 2.99 6.53 11.78
CA ALA A 28 2.66 5.51 10.78
C ALA A 28 3.90 4.98 10.09
N TYR A 29 3.78 3.75 9.57
CA TYR A 29 4.80 3.08 8.75
C TYR A 29 4.14 2.44 7.55
N GLY A 30 4.83 2.43 6.42
CA GLY A 30 4.42 1.67 5.24
C GLY A 30 5.61 1.39 4.35
N ALA A 31 5.57 0.30 3.60
CA ALA A 31 6.57 -0.01 2.59
C ALA A 31 6.08 0.49 1.23
N VAL A 32 6.79 1.45 0.66
CA VAL A 32 6.49 2.05 -0.64
C VAL A 32 7.45 1.47 -1.66
N VAL A 33 6.93 0.69 -2.61
CA VAL A 33 7.74 -0.12 -3.51
C VAL A 33 7.46 0.30 -4.96
N PHE A 34 8.53 0.65 -5.69
CA PHE A 34 8.45 0.98 -7.12
C PHE A 34 8.98 -0.13 -8.02
N ASP A 35 9.47 -1.22 -7.45
CA ASP A 35 10.13 -2.33 -8.16
C ASP A 35 9.17 -3.44 -8.57
N GLY A 36 7.87 -3.24 -8.37
CA GLY A 36 6.85 -4.23 -8.66
C GLY A 36 6.63 -5.22 -7.52
N GLU A 37 5.69 -6.13 -7.72
CA GLU A 37 5.34 -7.20 -6.78
C GLU A 37 5.12 -8.48 -7.56
N PRO A 38 5.93 -9.54 -7.34
CA PRO A 38 5.81 -10.78 -8.10
C PRO A 38 4.42 -11.41 -8.06
N ALA A 39 3.71 -11.34 -6.92
CA ALA A 39 2.36 -11.89 -6.78
C ALA A 39 1.34 -11.23 -7.71
N TYR A 40 1.61 -10.00 -8.15
CA TYR A 40 0.70 -9.25 -9.02
C TYR A 40 0.71 -9.75 -10.46
N ALA A 41 1.77 -10.43 -10.89
CA ALA A 41 1.83 -11.06 -12.21
C ALA A 41 0.87 -12.24 -12.31
N GLU A 42 0.51 -12.86 -11.19
CA GLU A 42 -0.35 -14.04 -11.11
C GLU A 42 -1.79 -13.66 -10.70
N ILE A 43 -2.22 -12.43 -10.96
CA ILE A 43 -3.57 -12.00 -10.59
C ILE A 43 -4.65 -12.88 -11.23
N ASP A 44 -5.62 -13.28 -10.42
CA ASP A 44 -6.89 -13.83 -10.90
C ASP A 44 -7.85 -12.66 -11.14
N GLY A 45 -7.79 -12.11 -12.33
CA GLY A 45 -8.47 -10.89 -12.71
C GLY A 45 -7.68 -10.12 -13.74
N THR A 46 -7.94 -8.82 -13.84
CA THR A 46 -7.31 -7.96 -14.85
C THR A 46 -6.97 -6.60 -14.27
N TRP A 47 -5.71 -6.21 -14.36
CA TRP A 47 -5.27 -4.86 -14.01
C TRP A 47 -5.80 -3.83 -15.01
N LEU A 48 -5.93 -2.57 -14.58
CA LEU A 48 -6.43 -1.47 -15.43
C LEU A 48 -5.48 -1.16 -16.58
N ASP A 49 -4.16 -1.30 -16.34
CA ASP A 49 -3.12 -1.12 -17.36
C ASP A 49 -1.90 -1.98 -17.03
N GLN A 50 -0.89 -1.91 -17.88
CA GLN A 50 0.39 -2.60 -17.69
C GLN A 50 1.54 -1.61 -17.49
N ALA A 51 1.24 -0.35 -17.17
CA ALA A 51 2.26 0.66 -16.91
C ALA A 51 2.96 0.42 -15.56
N PRO A 52 4.14 1.02 -15.35
CA PRO A 52 4.79 0.99 -14.04
C PRO A 52 3.87 1.51 -12.93
N TYR A 53 3.98 0.94 -11.74
CA TYR A 53 3.10 1.26 -10.63
C TYR A 53 3.87 1.32 -9.32
N VAL A 54 3.32 2.06 -8.35
CA VAL A 54 3.74 2.02 -6.95
C VAL A 54 2.89 1.01 -6.19
N VAL A 55 3.48 0.35 -5.21
CA VAL A 55 2.78 -0.56 -4.28
C VAL A 55 2.99 -0.05 -2.87
N LEU A 56 1.96 -0.11 -2.05
CA LEU A 56 2.05 0.14 -0.61
C LEU A 56 1.76 -1.16 0.14
N HIS A 57 2.72 -1.59 0.94
CA HIS A 57 2.62 -2.78 1.78
C HIS A 57 2.71 -2.40 3.25
N ARG A 58 2.05 -3.19 4.09
CA ARG A 58 2.23 -3.16 5.55
C ARG A 58 1.98 -1.78 6.17
N LEU A 59 0.96 -1.08 5.69
CA LEU A 59 0.58 0.19 6.30
C LEU A 59 0.10 -0.05 7.73
N ALA A 60 0.78 0.57 8.68
CA ALA A 60 0.46 0.49 10.09
C ALA A 60 0.39 1.89 10.69
N VAL A 61 -0.61 2.13 11.51
CA VAL A 61 -0.84 3.41 12.19
C VAL A 61 -0.77 3.17 13.69
N ALA A 62 -0.08 4.07 14.41
CA ALA A 62 0.04 4.00 15.86
C ALA A 62 -1.34 4.03 16.51
N GLN A 63 -1.55 3.17 17.51
CA GLN A 63 -2.85 3.00 18.17
C GLN A 63 -3.39 4.32 18.72
N GLU A 64 -2.51 5.16 19.29
CA GLU A 64 -2.84 6.41 19.94
C GLU A 64 -3.45 7.47 19.02
N VAL A 65 -3.21 7.34 17.71
CA VAL A 65 -3.67 8.32 16.72
C VAL A 65 -4.65 7.71 15.70
N LYS A 66 -5.14 6.50 15.92
CA LYS A 66 -6.15 5.90 15.05
C LYS A 66 -7.42 6.77 15.04
N GLY A 67 -8.04 6.86 13.86
CA GLY A 67 -9.23 7.67 13.66
C GLY A 67 -8.96 9.14 13.39
N GLN A 68 -7.70 9.55 13.26
CA GLN A 68 -7.31 10.94 13.00
C GLN A 68 -6.90 11.20 11.54
N GLY A 69 -7.23 10.32 10.62
CA GLY A 69 -6.93 10.50 9.21
C GLY A 69 -5.47 10.22 8.82
N ILE A 70 -4.71 9.53 9.66
CA ILE A 70 -3.28 9.25 9.42
C ILE A 70 -3.10 8.33 8.20
N ALA A 71 -3.91 7.27 8.09
CA ALA A 71 -3.85 6.38 6.93
C ALA A 71 -4.19 7.12 5.64
N THR A 72 -5.18 7.99 5.68
CA THR A 72 -5.55 8.85 4.54
C THR A 72 -4.37 9.73 4.11
N GLU A 73 -3.68 10.34 5.06
CA GLU A 73 -2.53 11.19 4.78
C GLU A 73 -1.37 10.37 4.21
N PHE A 74 -1.13 9.17 4.74
CA PHE A 74 -0.08 8.29 4.21
C PHE A 74 -0.36 7.92 2.75
N MET A 75 -1.61 7.61 2.41
CA MET A 75 -2.02 7.31 1.04
C MET A 75 -1.80 8.52 0.12
N ARG A 76 -2.17 9.73 0.55
CA ARG A 76 -1.95 10.95 -0.24
C ARG A 76 -0.48 11.17 -0.54
N ARG A 77 0.38 11.01 0.46
CA ARG A 77 1.83 11.20 0.30
C ARG A 77 2.45 10.14 -0.60
N THR A 78 1.95 8.91 -0.53
CA THR A 78 2.37 7.85 -1.45
C THR A 78 2.03 8.23 -2.90
N MET A 79 0.82 8.73 -3.14
CA MET A 79 0.39 9.17 -4.47
C MET A 79 1.23 10.35 -4.98
N THR A 80 1.52 11.32 -4.10
CA THR A 80 2.36 12.48 -4.44
C THR A 80 3.76 12.02 -4.82
N LEU A 81 4.35 11.12 -4.05
CA LEU A 81 5.67 10.58 -4.32
C LEU A 81 5.71 9.85 -5.67
N ALA A 82 4.66 9.07 -5.96
CA ALA A 82 4.55 8.37 -7.24
C ALA A 82 4.49 9.35 -8.42
N ARG A 83 3.68 10.40 -8.31
CA ARG A 83 3.58 11.43 -9.35
C ARG A 83 4.90 12.16 -9.56
N GLU A 84 5.61 12.50 -8.50
CA GLU A 84 6.93 13.13 -8.56
C GLU A 84 7.96 12.26 -9.28
N ARG A 85 7.82 10.95 -9.20
CA ARG A 85 8.68 9.97 -9.90
C ARG A 85 8.21 9.66 -11.31
N GLY A 86 7.10 10.24 -11.75
CA GLY A 86 6.52 9.95 -13.05
C GLY A 86 5.83 8.59 -13.13
N THR A 87 5.48 8.00 -11.99
CA THR A 87 4.75 6.73 -11.91
C THR A 87 3.25 7.03 -11.86
N GLY A 88 2.53 6.62 -12.90
CA GLY A 88 1.13 7.02 -13.10
C GLY A 88 0.10 6.02 -12.57
N SER A 89 0.50 5.02 -11.80
CA SER A 89 -0.42 3.98 -11.34
C SER A 89 -0.06 3.52 -9.92
N PHE A 90 -1.09 3.10 -9.19
CA PHE A 90 -0.96 2.63 -7.81
C PHE A 90 -1.73 1.33 -7.67
N ARG A 91 -1.03 0.24 -7.34
CA ARG A 91 -1.62 -1.08 -7.07
C ARG A 91 -1.47 -1.41 -5.59
N ILE A 92 -2.49 -2.02 -5.02
CA ILE A 92 -2.50 -2.38 -3.60
C ILE A 92 -3.38 -3.61 -3.42
N ASP A 93 -3.09 -4.40 -2.41
CA ASP A 93 -3.93 -5.52 -2.01
C ASP A 93 -4.27 -5.44 -0.53
N THR A 94 -5.36 -6.08 -0.15
CA THR A 94 -5.80 -6.12 1.25
C THR A 94 -6.57 -7.40 1.54
N ASN A 95 -6.66 -7.74 2.83
CA ASN A 95 -7.50 -8.85 3.30
C ASN A 95 -8.98 -8.56 3.06
N PHE A 96 -9.76 -9.61 2.86
CA PHE A 96 -11.21 -9.51 2.64
C PHE A 96 -11.96 -8.91 3.83
N ASP A 97 -11.42 -9.04 5.02
CA ASP A 97 -12.04 -8.55 6.26
C ASP A 97 -11.48 -7.22 6.77
N ASN A 98 -10.54 -6.63 6.05
CA ASN A 98 -9.96 -5.33 6.43
C ASN A 98 -10.89 -4.17 6.01
N ARG A 99 -11.94 -3.96 6.78
CA ARG A 99 -12.97 -2.96 6.47
C ARG A 99 -12.44 -1.55 6.41
N CYS A 100 -11.49 -1.20 7.27
CA CYS A 100 -10.88 0.14 7.28
C CYS A 100 -10.16 0.42 5.97
N MET A 101 -9.36 -0.53 5.50
CA MET A 101 -8.65 -0.40 4.22
C MET A 101 -9.62 -0.38 3.05
N LEU A 102 -10.63 -1.24 3.04
CA LEU A 102 -11.63 -1.29 1.96
C LEU A 102 -12.36 0.06 1.83
N ARG A 103 -12.72 0.69 2.94
CA ARG A 103 -13.34 2.03 2.93
C ARG A 103 -12.37 3.10 2.43
N LEU A 104 -11.13 3.03 2.84
CA LEU A 104 -10.08 3.96 2.42
C LEU A 104 -9.86 3.88 0.91
N LEU A 105 -9.77 2.68 0.36
CA LEU A 105 -9.59 2.46 -1.07
C LEU A 105 -10.79 2.96 -1.87
N ALA A 106 -12.02 2.71 -1.39
CA ALA A 106 -13.24 3.22 -2.01
C ALA A 106 -13.26 4.76 -2.02
N LYS A 107 -12.86 5.37 -0.92
CA LYS A 107 -12.80 6.84 -0.78
C LYS A 107 -11.86 7.47 -1.82
N PHE A 108 -10.74 6.82 -2.11
CA PHE A 108 -9.78 7.30 -3.10
C PHE A 108 -10.11 6.89 -4.53
N GLY A 109 -11.16 6.11 -4.74
CA GLY A 109 -11.59 5.70 -6.08
C GLY A 109 -10.77 4.56 -6.68
N PHE A 110 -10.16 3.71 -5.85
CA PHE A 110 -9.50 2.50 -6.33
C PHE A 110 -10.52 1.53 -6.92
N VAL A 111 -10.14 0.87 -8.00
CA VAL A 111 -10.97 -0.10 -8.70
C VAL A 111 -10.53 -1.51 -8.33
N ARG A 112 -11.48 -2.36 -7.97
CA ARG A 112 -11.20 -3.77 -7.72
C ARG A 112 -10.84 -4.45 -9.04
N CYS A 113 -9.67 -5.13 -9.08
CA CYS A 113 -9.15 -5.77 -10.28
C CYS A 113 -9.23 -7.30 -10.22
N GLY A 114 -9.29 -7.88 -9.03
CA GLY A 114 -9.34 -9.32 -8.85
C GLY A 114 -8.75 -9.78 -7.53
N GLU A 115 -8.17 -10.96 -7.56
CA GLU A 115 -7.55 -11.57 -6.37
C GLU A 115 -6.10 -11.95 -6.67
N ILE A 116 -5.26 -11.80 -5.67
CA ILE A 116 -3.88 -12.31 -5.69
C ILE A 116 -3.70 -13.25 -4.51
N HIS A 117 -2.60 -14.02 -4.53
CA HIS A 117 -2.32 -15.01 -3.49
C HIS A 117 -0.88 -14.89 -3.02
N TYR A 118 -0.71 -14.88 -1.70
CA TYR A 118 0.58 -15.01 -1.04
C TYR A 118 0.63 -16.38 -0.37
N ALA A 119 1.40 -17.34 -0.94
CA ALA A 119 1.50 -18.70 -0.43
C ALA A 119 0.12 -19.35 -0.19
N GLY A 120 -0.82 -19.12 -1.12
CA GLY A 120 -2.18 -19.65 -1.04
C GLY A 120 -3.16 -18.79 -0.25
N ASP A 121 -2.70 -17.71 0.38
CA ASP A 121 -3.54 -16.80 1.15
C ASP A 121 -4.13 -15.72 0.23
N PRO A 122 -5.46 -15.68 0.02
CA PRO A 122 -6.06 -14.76 -0.94
C PRO A 122 -6.16 -13.33 -0.42
N ARG A 123 -5.96 -12.37 -1.32
CA ARG A 123 -6.12 -10.92 -1.07
C ARG A 123 -6.91 -10.31 -2.21
N ILE A 124 -7.65 -9.24 -1.91
CA ILE A 124 -8.31 -8.45 -2.96
C ILE A 124 -7.32 -7.45 -3.53
N ALA A 125 -7.21 -7.40 -4.85
CA ALA A 125 -6.32 -6.51 -5.56
C ALA A 125 -7.07 -5.31 -6.12
N PHE A 126 -6.49 -4.12 -5.94
CA PHE A 126 -7.03 -2.84 -6.38
C PHE A 126 -6.00 -2.04 -7.15
N GLN A 127 -6.47 -1.18 -8.03
CA GLN A 127 -5.62 -0.25 -8.76
C GLN A 127 -6.29 1.12 -8.90
N LYS A 128 -5.47 2.16 -8.90
CA LYS A 128 -5.89 3.53 -9.21
C LYS A 128 -4.92 4.13 -10.22
N ILE A 129 -5.46 4.74 -11.25
CA ILE A 129 -4.67 5.56 -12.17
C ILE A 129 -4.50 6.94 -11.53
N LEU A 130 -3.29 7.39 -11.44
CA LEU A 130 -2.94 8.65 -10.78
C LEU A 130 -2.98 9.86 -11.73
#